data_dbf10dff6c01764699a57b53c91d0acf
#
_entry.id   dbf10dff6c01764699a57b53c91d0acf
#
_cell.length_a   1.000
_cell.length_b   1.000
_cell.length_c   1.000
_cell.angle_alpha   90.00
_cell.angle_beta   90.00
_cell.angle_gamma   90.00
#
_symmetry.space_group_name_H-M   'P 1'
#
loop_
_entity.id
_entity.type
_entity.pdbx_description
1 polymer ?
#
loop_
_entity_poly.entity_id
_entity_poly.type
_entity_poly.pdbx_seq_one_letter_code
_entity_poly.pdbx_strand_id
1 'polypeptide(L)'
;ALYNLNDRVSWIGILRAPWCGLKLEDLTCLFETNESETPWSIINTPSIVKHLTNDGQKRLAFLKNVISKSIQFRGRVAHRFFIESIWRQLLGQKTIVDTDDIERIDKFFDLVDQSSSPLSIDFERLERLIEDLKTNNKSTDPNPVRFFTIHKAKGDQFECVIIPGLGRIPKADDHSLIAKDNIANKDNGILSLNNNRDDEPNLYDYHRSKELIRRNNENI
;
A
#
# COMPACT_ATOMS: atom_id res chain seq x y z
N ALA A 1 10.04 -5.54 -11.90
CA ALA A 1 11.42 -5.43 -12.40
C ALA A 1 11.86 -6.67 -13.18
N LEU A 2 12.05 -7.85 -12.55
CA LEU A 2 12.61 -9.05 -13.21
C LEU A 2 11.76 -9.56 -14.39
N TYR A 3 10.45 -9.37 -14.35
CA TYR A 3 9.51 -9.77 -15.41
C TYR A 3 9.21 -8.63 -16.39
N ASN A 4 9.32 -7.38 -15.95
CA ASN A 4 9.18 -6.20 -16.79
C ASN A 4 10.39 -5.28 -16.61
N LEU A 5 11.31 -5.31 -17.57
CA LEU A 5 12.53 -4.52 -17.50
C LEU A 5 12.31 -3.01 -17.68
N ASN A 6 11.09 -2.63 -18.11
CA ASN A 6 10.70 -1.23 -18.29
C ASN A 6 10.04 -0.63 -17.04
N ASP A 7 9.71 -1.45 -16.05
CA ASP A 7 9.04 -0.99 -14.83
C ASP A 7 10.01 -0.24 -13.92
N ARG A 8 10.03 1.08 -14.08
CA ARG A 8 10.94 1.99 -13.40
C ARG A 8 10.72 1.98 -11.88
N VAL A 9 9.49 1.93 -11.43
CA VAL A 9 9.15 1.95 -10.01
C VAL A 9 9.68 0.70 -9.31
N SER A 10 9.44 -0.47 -9.88
CA SER A 10 9.95 -1.73 -9.34
C SER A 10 11.48 -1.79 -9.35
N TRP A 11 12.15 -1.23 -10.36
CA TRP A 11 13.60 -1.15 -10.39
C TRP A 11 14.17 -0.23 -9.30
N ILE A 12 13.57 0.94 -9.09
CA ILE A 12 13.93 1.84 -7.99
C ILE A 12 13.76 1.10 -6.65
N GLY A 13 12.67 0.35 -6.49
CA GLY A 13 12.44 -0.49 -5.31
C GLY A 13 13.55 -1.49 -5.05
N ILE A 14 13.98 -2.26 -6.07
CA ILE A 14 15.08 -3.23 -5.97
C ILE A 14 16.41 -2.55 -5.63
N LEU A 15 16.72 -1.43 -6.27
CA LEU A 15 17.96 -0.69 -6.08
C LEU A 15 18.05 -0.06 -4.68
N ARG A 16 16.91 0.33 -4.11
CA ARG A 16 16.83 0.91 -2.76
C ARG A 16 16.74 -0.14 -1.66
N ALA A 17 16.30 -1.35 -1.99
CA ALA A 17 16.12 -2.42 -1.02
C ALA A 17 17.42 -2.76 -0.26
N PRO A 18 17.33 -3.31 0.97
CA PRO A 18 18.49 -3.53 1.84
C PRO A 18 19.63 -4.34 1.22
N TRP A 19 19.32 -5.25 0.32
CA TRP A 19 20.33 -6.06 -0.40
C TRP A 19 21.14 -5.31 -1.45
N CYS A 20 20.68 -4.12 -1.88
CA CYS A 20 21.44 -3.23 -2.75
C CYS A 20 21.76 -1.91 -2.04
N GLY A 21 20.74 -1.22 -1.50
CA GLY A 21 20.87 -0.07 -0.63
C GLY A 21 21.51 1.14 -1.29
N LEU A 22 21.18 1.43 -2.57
CA LEU A 22 21.62 2.66 -3.23
C LEU A 22 21.05 3.87 -2.51
N LYS A 23 21.87 4.91 -2.37
CA LYS A 23 21.45 6.19 -1.81
C LYS A 23 20.57 6.95 -2.81
N LEU A 24 19.81 7.93 -2.29
CA LEU A 24 18.93 8.73 -3.13
C LEU A 24 19.71 9.51 -4.20
N GLU A 25 20.89 10.03 -3.85
CA GLU A 25 21.78 10.72 -4.78
C GLU A 25 22.19 9.86 -5.99
N ASP A 26 22.50 8.57 -5.77
CA ASP A 26 22.82 7.62 -6.83
C ASP A 26 21.59 7.28 -7.68
N LEU A 27 20.43 7.14 -7.06
CA LEU A 27 19.17 6.90 -7.78
C LEU A 27 18.78 8.08 -8.65
N THR A 28 18.93 9.31 -8.15
CA THR A 28 18.68 10.53 -8.92
C THR A 28 19.62 10.60 -10.11
N CYS A 29 20.91 10.34 -9.90
CA CYS A 29 21.92 10.30 -10.96
C CYS A 29 21.57 9.28 -12.06
N LEU A 30 21.04 8.10 -11.71
CA LEU A 30 20.65 7.09 -12.69
C LEU A 30 19.41 7.50 -13.49
N PHE A 31 18.41 8.09 -12.85
CA PHE A 31 17.06 8.16 -13.42
C PHE A 31 16.55 9.54 -13.79
N GLU A 32 17.10 10.62 -13.25
CA GLU A 32 16.59 11.97 -13.49
C GLU A 32 16.76 12.44 -14.95
N THR A 33 17.91 12.13 -15.57
CA THR A 33 18.24 12.58 -16.92
C THR A 33 17.96 11.55 -18.01
N ASN A 34 17.56 10.33 -17.65
CA ASN A 34 17.44 9.19 -18.56
C ASN A 34 16.00 8.65 -18.61
N GLU A 35 15.02 9.53 -18.78
CA GLU A 35 13.60 9.16 -18.73
C GLU A 35 13.15 8.23 -19.89
N SER A 36 13.75 8.36 -21.05
CA SER A 36 13.40 7.59 -22.25
C SER A 36 14.02 6.20 -22.30
N GLU A 37 15.03 5.93 -21.46
CA GLU A 37 15.72 4.65 -21.45
C GLU A 37 15.11 3.67 -20.45
N THR A 38 15.22 2.36 -20.74
CA THR A 38 14.79 1.34 -19.78
C THR A 38 15.74 1.30 -18.58
N PRO A 39 15.23 1.07 -17.36
CA PRO A 39 16.06 0.96 -16.18
C PRO A 39 17.20 -0.05 -16.33
N TRP A 40 16.94 -1.17 -16.98
CA TRP A 40 17.97 -2.18 -17.23
C TRP A 40 19.06 -1.67 -18.17
N SER A 41 18.73 -0.88 -19.22
CA SER A 41 19.73 -0.22 -20.07
C SER A 41 20.57 0.76 -19.27
N ILE A 42 19.92 1.63 -18.50
CA ILE A 42 20.58 2.66 -17.68
C ILE A 42 21.65 2.06 -16.77
N ILE A 43 21.30 1.04 -15.98
CA ILE A 43 22.24 0.40 -15.05
C ILE A 43 23.37 -0.40 -15.74
N ASN A 44 23.21 -0.70 -17.05
CA ASN A 44 24.23 -1.34 -17.86
C ASN A 44 25.10 -0.36 -18.63
N THR A 45 24.79 0.94 -18.64
CA THR A 45 25.52 1.97 -19.40
C THR A 45 26.70 2.51 -18.58
N PRO A 46 27.96 2.22 -18.94
CA PRO A 46 29.13 2.61 -18.15
C PRO A 46 29.28 4.12 -17.98
N SER A 47 28.86 4.92 -18.99
CA SER A 47 28.92 6.38 -18.96
C SER A 47 28.04 6.98 -17.88
N ILE A 48 26.92 6.34 -17.54
CA ILE A 48 26.02 6.77 -16.47
C ILE A 48 26.54 6.28 -15.11
N VAL A 49 26.89 4.99 -15.04
CA VAL A 49 27.32 4.34 -13.79
C VAL A 49 28.56 4.99 -13.19
N LYS A 50 29.49 5.51 -13.99
CA LYS A 50 30.69 6.20 -13.49
C LYS A 50 30.41 7.48 -12.67
N HIS A 51 29.22 8.05 -12.80
CA HIS A 51 28.82 9.26 -12.04
C HIS A 51 28.25 8.92 -10.64
N LEU A 52 28.01 7.65 -10.33
CA LEU A 52 27.58 7.21 -9.02
C LEU A 52 28.73 7.35 -8.00
N THR A 53 28.36 7.39 -6.73
CA THR A 53 29.33 7.28 -5.64
C THR A 53 30.14 5.98 -5.73
N ASN A 54 31.35 5.97 -5.18
CA ASN A 54 32.19 4.74 -5.19
C ASN A 54 31.49 3.55 -4.51
N ASP A 55 30.69 3.79 -3.46
CA ASP A 55 29.88 2.76 -2.81
C ASP A 55 28.73 2.31 -3.71
N GLY A 56 28.02 3.26 -4.34
CA GLY A 56 26.94 2.98 -5.27
C GLY A 56 27.39 2.14 -6.47
N GLN A 57 28.56 2.45 -7.04
CA GLN A 57 29.14 1.65 -8.13
C GLN A 57 29.39 0.19 -7.71
N LYS A 58 29.95 -0.05 -6.53
CA LYS A 58 30.22 -1.41 -6.02
C LYS A 58 28.94 -2.19 -5.78
N ARG A 59 27.94 -1.56 -5.16
CA ARG A 59 26.62 -2.15 -4.88
C ARG A 59 25.88 -2.48 -6.16
N LEU A 60 25.86 -1.55 -7.10
CA LEU A 60 25.23 -1.75 -8.41
C LEU A 60 25.93 -2.85 -9.22
N ALA A 61 27.28 -2.91 -9.21
CA ALA A 61 28.04 -3.95 -9.88
C ALA A 61 27.71 -5.35 -9.32
N PHE A 62 27.58 -5.48 -8.00
CA PHE A 62 27.18 -6.73 -7.37
C PHE A 62 25.78 -7.17 -7.80
N LEU A 63 24.77 -6.28 -7.66
CA LEU A 63 23.39 -6.55 -8.08
C LEU A 63 23.33 -6.93 -9.57
N LYS A 64 23.98 -6.16 -10.42
CA LYS A 64 24.03 -6.38 -11.86
C LYS A 64 24.61 -7.75 -12.21
N ASN A 65 25.71 -8.17 -11.55
CA ASN A 65 26.32 -9.47 -11.76
C ASN A 65 25.33 -10.62 -11.42
N VAL A 66 24.62 -10.51 -10.30
CA VAL A 66 23.63 -11.52 -9.89
C VAL A 66 22.48 -11.57 -10.90
N ILE A 67 21.87 -10.43 -11.22
CA ILE A 67 20.71 -10.38 -12.13
C ILE A 67 21.09 -10.83 -13.54
N SER A 68 22.23 -10.39 -14.09
CA SER A 68 22.67 -10.76 -15.45
C SER A 68 22.85 -12.28 -15.59
N LYS A 69 23.36 -12.95 -14.57
CA LYS A 69 23.52 -14.41 -14.56
C LYS A 69 22.18 -15.13 -14.39
N SER A 70 21.26 -14.55 -13.67
CA SER A 70 19.99 -15.20 -13.34
C SER A 70 18.92 -15.01 -14.41
N ILE A 71 18.92 -13.89 -15.13
CA ILE A 71 17.85 -13.51 -16.07
C ILE A 71 17.67 -14.53 -17.22
N GLN A 72 18.73 -15.26 -17.57
CA GLN A 72 18.68 -16.31 -18.59
C GLN A 72 17.81 -17.51 -18.18
N PHE A 73 17.55 -17.69 -16.87
CA PHE A 73 16.70 -18.74 -16.34
C PHE A 73 15.23 -18.34 -16.24
N ARG A 74 14.90 -17.08 -16.55
CA ARG A 74 13.52 -16.59 -16.57
C ARG A 74 12.65 -17.42 -17.54
N GLY A 75 11.54 -17.97 -17.01
CA GLY A 75 10.63 -18.84 -17.78
C GLY A 75 11.18 -20.26 -18.06
N ARG A 76 12.37 -20.63 -17.53
CA ARG A 76 12.94 -21.97 -17.64
C ARG A 76 12.87 -22.76 -16.35
N VAL A 77 12.65 -22.10 -15.25
CA VAL A 77 12.49 -22.69 -13.92
C VAL A 77 11.23 -22.15 -13.26
N ALA A 78 10.75 -22.82 -12.22
CA ALA A 78 9.58 -22.37 -11.47
C ALA A 78 9.80 -20.93 -10.95
N HIS A 79 8.74 -20.12 -10.98
CA HIS A 79 8.81 -18.69 -10.63
C HIS A 79 9.29 -18.47 -9.20
N ARG A 80 8.80 -19.27 -8.24
CA ARG A 80 9.31 -19.26 -6.87
C ARG A 80 10.83 -19.46 -6.83
N PHE A 81 11.30 -20.53 -7.46
CA PHE A 81 12.74 -20.84 -7.46
C PHE A 81 13.57 -19.72 -8.10
N PHE A 82 13.09 -19.14 -9.18
CA PHE A 82 13.76 -18.03 -9.86
C PHE A 82 13.91 -16.82 -8.96
N ILE A 83 12.82 -16.37 -8.32
CA ILE A 83 12.83 -15.17 -7.46
C ILE A 83 13.62 -15.43 -6.18
N GLU A 84 13.39 -16.56 -5.52
CA GLU A 84 14.06 -16.93 -4.29
C GLU A 84 15.56 -17.10 -4.48
N SER A 85 16.01 -17.72 -5.59
CA SER A 85 17.43 -17.88 -5.87
C SER A 85 18.15 -16.55 -6.08
N ILE A 86 17.52 -15.59 -6.76
CA ILE A 86 18.05 -14.23 -6.92
C ILE A 86 18.15 -13.53 -5.57
N TRP A 87 17.09 -13.57 -4.76
CA TRP A 87 17.06 -12.96 -3.44
C TRP A 87 18.16 -13.54 -2.53
N ARG A 88 18.36 -14.87 -2.55
CA ARG A 88 19.43 -15.54 -1.79
C ARG A 88 20.83 -15.13 -2.28
N GLN A 89 21.05 -15.07 -3.60
CA GLN A 89 22.31 -14.61 -4.19
C GLN A 89 22.61 -13.14 -3.88
N LEU A 90 21.59 -12.29 -3.76
CA LEU A 90 21.70 -10.91 -3.30
C LEU A 90 21.93 -10.80 -1.78
N LEU A 91 22.10 -11.92 -1.08
CA LEU A 91 22.27 -12.00 0.37
C LEU A 91 21.07 -11.45 1.15
N GLY A 92 19.86 -11.54 0.58
CA GLY A 92 18.63 -11.09 1.22
C GLY A 92 18.43 -11.66 2.62
N GLN A 93 18.85 -12.89 2.88
CA GLN A 93 18.81 -13.51 4.21
C GLN A 93 19.61 -12.72 5.27
N LYS A 94 20.68 -12.04 4.89
CA LYS A 94 21.50 -11.23 5.81
C LYS A 94 20.82 -9.90 6.19
N THR A 95 19.74 -9.54 5.53
CA THR A 95 18.98 -8.33 5.84
C THR A 95 17.86 -8.59 6.86
N ILE A 96 17.66 -9.86 7.22
CA ILE A 96 16.65 -10.28 8.21
C ILE A 96 17.23 -10.01 9.61
N VAL A 97 16.47 -9.32 10.43
CA VAL A 97 16.85 -8.99 11.81
C VAL A 97 16.06 -9.87 12.79
N ASP A 98 14.82 -10.19 12.47
CA ASP A 98 13.92 -10.94 13.32
C ASP A 98 13.68 -12.36 12.79
N THR A 99 13.65 -13.35 13.69
CA THR A 99 13.32 -14.74 13.35
C THR A 99 11.92 -14.90 12.80
N ASP A 100 10.96 -14.09 13.26
CA ASP A 100 9.58 -14.09 12.76
C ASP A 100 9.50 -13.69 11.29
N ASP A 101 10.45 -12.89 10.81
CA ASP A 101 10.52 -12.49 9.40
C ASP A 101 10.90 -13.66 8.48
N ILE A 102 11.58 -14.68 8.98
CA ILE A 102 11.90 -15.88 8.20
C ILE A 102 10.63 -16.61 7.80
N GLU A 103 9.70 -16.81 8.73
CA GLU A 103 8.41 -17.44 8.44
C GLU A 103 7.57 -16.61 7.45
N ARG A 104 7.64 -15.27 7.57
CA ARG A 104 6.94 -14.36 6.66
C ARG A 104 7.49 -14.44 5.25
N ILE A 105 8.80 -14.58 5.12
CA ILE A 105 9.47 -14.71 3.82
C ILE A 105 9.11 -16.05 3.18
N ASP A 106 9.12 -17.16 3.92
CA ASP A 106 8.70 -18.46 3.40
C ASP A 106 7.22 -18.42 2.96
N LYS A 107 6.35 -17.82 3.76
CA LYS A 107 4.94 -17.58 3.36
C LYS A 107 4.84 -16.74 2.09
N PHE A 108 5.64 -15.68 1.96
CA PHE A 108 5.67 -14.90 0.73
C PHE A 108 6.03 -15.74 -0.50
N PHE A 109 7.05 -16.60 -0.40
CA PHE A 109 7.41 -17.48 -1.51
C PHE A 109 6.33 -18.53 -1.80
N ASP A 110 5.61 -19.00 -0.78
CA ASP A 110 4.44 -19.87 -0.97
C ASP A 110 3.31 -19.14 -1.72
N LEU A 111 3.08 -17.86 -1.44
CA LEU A 111 2.10 -17.06 -2.19
C LEU A 111 2.51 -16.83 -3.64
N VAL A 112 3.82 -16.65 -3.89
CA VAL A 112 4.33 -16.57 -5.27
C VAL A 112 4.00 -17.88 -6.01
N ASP A 113 4.17 -19.02 -5.38
CA ASP A 113 3.85 -20.33 -5.97
C ASP A 113 2.35 -20.49 -6.24
N GLN A 114 1.51 -20.13 -5.28
CA GLN A 114 0.04 -20.16 -5.39
C GLN A 114 -0.52 -19.22 -6.47
N SER A 115 0.17 -18.11 -6.75
CA SER A 115 -0.22 -17.13 -7.76
C SER A 115 0.43 -17.36 -9.12
N SER A 116 1.24 -18.42 -9.25
CA SER A 116 2.00 -18.73 -10.46
C SER A 116 1.36 -19.85 -11.26
N SER A 117 1.42 -19.71 -12.58
CA SER A 117 1.25 -20.78 -13.56
C SER A 117 2.60 -21.10 -14.21
N PRO A 118 2.76 -22.18 -14.95
CA PRO A 118 4.03 -22.48 -15.62
C PRO A 118 4.56 -21.38 -16.55
N LEU A 119 3.67 -20.53 -17.06
CA LEU A 119 4.00 -19.50 -18.05
C LEU A 119 4.04 -18.07 -17.47
N SER A 120 3.33 -17.81 -16.38
CA SER A 120 3.15 -16.45 -15.86
C SER A 120 2.86 -16.42 -14.36
N ILE A 121 3.09 -15.24 -13.76
CA ILE A 121 2.63 -14.91 -12.40
C ILE A 121 1.40 -14.01 -12.55
N ASP A 122 0.33 -14.33 -11.84
CA ASP A 122 -0.80 -13.45 -11.63
C ASP A 122 -0.47 -12.47 -10.49
N PHE A 123 0.03 -11.28 -10.89
CA PHE A 123 0.44 -10.25 -9.94
C PHE A 123 -0.75 -9.67 -9.15
N GLU A 124 -1.94 -9.56 -9.75
CA GLU A 124 -3.12 -9.06 -9.06
C GLU A 124 -3.57 -10.03 -7.96
N ARG A 125 -3.51 -11.32 -8.24
CA ARG A 125 -3.78 -12.36 -7.25
C ARG A 125 -2.74 -12.34 -6.14
N LEU A 126 -1.45 -12.23 -6.49
CA LEU A 126 -0.36 -12.16 -5.52
C LEU A 126 -0.53 -10.97 -4.58
N GLU A 127 -0.87 -9.80 -5.10
CA GLU A 127 -1.08 -8.59 -4.34
C GLU A 127 -2.22 -8.74 -3.33
N ARG A 128 -3.37 -9.28 -3.75
CA ARG A 128 -4.49 -9.61 -2.86
C ARG A 128 -4.10 -10.57 -1.75
N LEU A 129 -3.37 -11.64 -2.06
CA LEU A 129 -2.91 -12.61 -1.07
C LEU A 129 -1.93 -11.99 -0.06
N ILE A 130 -1.07 -11.07 -0.49
CA ILE A 130 -0.17 -10.32 0.41
C ILE A 130 -0.94 -9.39 1.34
N GLU A 131 -1.99 -8.72 0.84
CA GLU A 131 -2.85 -7.87 1.66
C GLU A 131 -3.58 -8.69 2.74
N ASP A 132 -4.09 -9.86 2.37
CA ASP A 132 -4.72 -10.78 3.33
C ASP A 132 -3.75 -11.26 4.41
N LEU A 133 -2.47 -11.48 4.07
CA LEU A 133 -1.44 -11.79 5.06
C LEU A 133 -1.21 -10.65 6.06
N LYS A 134 -1.22 -9.39 5.61
CA LYS A 134 -1.03 -8.22 6.47
C LYS A 134 -2.17 -8.10 7.50
N THR A 135 -3.40 -8.41 7.08
CA THR A 135 -4.58 -8.31 7.95
C THR A 135 -4.66 -9.43 8.99
N ASN A 136 -4.06 -10.58 8.72
CA ASN A 136 -4.12 -11.78 9.57
C ASN A 136 -2.91 -11.94 10.51
N ASN A 137 -2.02 -10.96 10.60
CA ASN A 137 -0.89 -11.02 11.53
C ASN A 137 -1.39 -11.02 12.99
N LYS A 138 -1.43 -12.21 13.59
CA LYS A 138 -1.63 -12.36 15.03
C LYS A 138 -0.34 -11.93 15.72
N SER A 139 -0.45 -11.00 16.66
CA SER A 139 0.67 -10.66 17.54
C SER A 139 1.12 -11.93 18.28
N THR A 140 2.42 -12.16 18.35
CA THR A 140 3.03 -13.21 19.17
C THR A 140 3.07 -12.85 20.66
N ASP A 141 2.74 -11.60 20.99
CA ASP A 141 2.62 -11.15 22.38
C ASP A 141 1.48 -11.90 23.06
N PRO A 142 1.71 -12.58 24.20
CA PRO A 142 0.67 -13.27 24.97
C PRO A 142 -0.43 -12.31 25.47
N ASN A 143 -0.16 -11.01 25.53
CA ASN A 143 -1.11 -9.99 26.01
C ASN A 143 -1.14 -8.75 25.08
N PRO A 144 -1.49 -8.91 23.81
CA PRO A 144 -1.39 -7.85 22.82
C PRO A 144 -2.43 -6.76 23.02
N VAL A 145 -2.03 -5.51 22.88
CA VAL A 145 -2.96 -4.39 22.70
C VAL A 145 -3.50 -4.43 21.27
N ARG A 146 -4.81 -4.64 21.14
CA ARG A 146 -5.47 -4.76 19.82
C ARG A 146 -6.20 -3.47 19.47
N PHE A 147 -6.07 -3.04 18.22
CA PHE A 147 -6.80 -1.91 17.68
C PHE A 147 -7.90 -2.40 16.74
N PHE A 148 -9.12 -1.97 16.99
CA PHE A 148 -10.28 -2.33 16.19
C PHE A 148 -11.12 -1.10 15.84
N THR A 149 -11.83 -1.18 14.73
CA THR A 149 -12.97 -0.31 14.51
C THR A 149 -14.16 -0.85 15.32
N ILE A 150 -15.09 0.02 15.73
CA ILE A 150 -16.30 -0.36 16.47
C ILE A 150 -17.05 -1.50 15.77
N HIS A 151 -17.13 -1.47 14.44
CA HIS A 151 -17.80 -2.51 13.67
C HIS A 151 -17.10 -3.87 13.73
N LYS A 152 -15.76 -3.88 13.73
CA LYS A 152 -14.97 -5.13 13.83
C LYS A 152 -14.97 -5.71 15.23
N ALA A 153 -15.15 -4.87 16.25
CA ALA A 153 -15.21 -5.32 17.67
C ALA A 153 -16.59 -5.83 18.06
N LYS A 154 -17.59 -5.75 17.19
CA LYS A 154 -18.96 -6.17 17.48
C LYS A 154 -19.01 -7.68 17.72
N GLY A 155 -19.41 -8.06 18.95
CA GLY A 155 -19.53 -9.47 19.37
C GLY A 155 -18.31 -9.98 20.12
N ASP A 156 -17.19 -9.26 20.15
CA ASP A 156 -16.01 -9.61 20.93
C ASP A 156 -16.13 -9.09 22.37
N GLN A 157 -15.49 -9.79 23.31
CA GLN A 157 -15.43 -9.42 24.72
C GLN A 157 -13.98 -9.20 25.13
N PHE A 158 -13.72 -8.11 25.84
CA PHE A 158 -12.38 -7.73 26.30
C PHE A 158 -12.43 -7.36 27.78
N GLU A 159 -11.34 -7.67 28.50
CA GLU A 159 -11.20 -7.28 29.91
C GLU A 159 -11.09 -5.76 30.11
N CYS A 160 -10.47 -5.08 29.14
CA CYS A 160 -10.32 -3.62 29.14
C CYS A 160 -10.56 -3.08 27.73
N VAL A 161 -11.42 -2.06 27.60
CA VAL A 161 -11.73 -1.37 26.35
C VAL A 161 -11.43 0.10 26.53
N ILE A 162 -10.58 0.66 25.66
CA ILE A 162 -10.26 2.08 25.62
C ILE A 162 -10.83 2.67 24.33
N ILE A 163 -11.75 3.61 24.44
CA ILE A 163 -12.35 4.31 23.30
C ILE A 163 -11.85 5.75 23.31
N PRO A 164 -10.79 6.07 22.55
CA PRO A 164 -10.25 7.43 22.52
C PRO A 164 -11.18 8.38 21.76
N GLY A 165 -11.37 9.57 22.30
CA GLY A 165 -12.10 10.62 21.60
C GLY A 165 -13.62 10.53 21.64
N LEU A 166 -14.20 9.75 22.55
CA LEU A 166 -15.65 9.62 22.72
C LEU A 166 -16.35 10.97 22.97
N GLY A 167 -15.64 11.92 23.57
CA GLY A 167 -16.14 13.28 23.80
C GLY A 167 -15.93 14.27 22.64
N ARG A 168 -15.40 13.80 21.50
CA ARG A 168 -15.27 14.68 20.32
C ARG A 168 -16.61 14.87 19.65
N ILE A 169 -17.03 16.11 19.55
CA ILE A 169 -18.19 16.46 18.74
C ILE A 169 -17.83 16.16 17.28
N PRO A 170 -18.66 15.37 16.56
CA PRO A 170 -18.43 15.14 15.14
C PRO A 170 -18.31 16.48 14.41
N LYS A 171 -17.34 16.56 13.49
CA LYS A 171 -17.21 17.72 12.62
C LYS A 171 -18.52 17.85 11.83
N ALA A 172 -19.09 19.06 11.80
CA ALA A 172 -20.28 19.28 10.99
C ALA A 172 -19.99 18.83 9.54
N ASP A 173 -20.89 18.03 8.98
CA ASP A 173 -20.78 17.61 7.59
C ASP A 173 -20.67 18.83 6.68
N ASP A 174 -19.90 18.71 5.63
CA ASP A 174 -19.84 19.70 4.57
C ASP A 174 -21.26 20.01 4.06
N HIS A 175 -21.49 21.26 3.72
CA HIS A 175 -22.79 21.70 3.26
C HIS A 175 -23.30 20.87 2.08
N SER A 176 -24.29 20.03 2.31
CA SER A 176 -24.98 19.33 1.24
C SER A 176 -25.59 20.37 0.28
N LEU A 177 -25.44 20.14 -1.01
CA LEU A 177 -26.05 20.99 -2.03
C LEU A 177 -27.59 20.90 -2.03
N ILE A 178 -28.11 19.80 -1.47
CA ILE A 178 -29.55 19.48 -1.47
C ILE A 178 -29.93 19.03 -0.06
N ALA A 179 -30.94 19.68 0.53
CA ALA A 179 -31.59 19.20 1.73
C ALA A 179 -32.90 18.47 1.35
N LYS A 180 -33.11 17.28 1.95
CA LYS A 180 -34.30 16.46 1.73
C LYS A 180 -35.10 16.37 3.04
N ASP A 181 -36.37 16.73 3.01
CA ASP A 181 -37.30 16.49 4.12
C ASP A 181 -38.44 15.57 3.66
N ASN A 182 -38.71 14.52 4.42
CA ASN A 182 -39.85 13.65 4.17
C ASN A 182 -41.06 14.16 4.93
N ILE A 183 -42.14 14.49 4.24
CA ILE A 183 -43.39 14.84 4.86
C ILE A 183 -43.97 13.57 5.48
N ALA A 184 -44.23 13.62 6.79
CA ALA A 184 -44.82 12.49 7.53
C ALA A 184 -46.09 11.98 6.83
N ASN A 185 -46.14 10.69 6.53
CA ASN A 185 -47.25 9.98 5.91
C ASN A 185 -47.56 10.23 4.41
N LYS A 186 -46.60 10.73 3.64
CA LYS A 186 -46.75 10.78 2.17
C LYS A 186 -45.43 10.43 1.51
N ASP A 187 -45.49 9.68 0.41
CA ASP A 187 -44.31 9.31 -0.42
C ASP A 187 -43.65 10.52 -1.13
N ASN A 188 -44.12 11.74 -0.85
CA ASN A 188 -43.63 12.96 -1.44
C ASN A 188 -42.62 13.63 -0.48
N GLY A 189 -41.36 13.69 -0.86
CA GLY A 189 -40.33 14.46 -0.19
C GLY A 189 -40.18 15.85 -0.81
N ILE A 190 -39.84 16.85 0.02
CA ILE A 190 -39.43 18.17 -0.46
C ILE A 190 -37.92 18.17 -0.62
N LEU A 191 -37.43 18.62 -1.78
CA LEU A 191 -36.01 18.85 -2.07
C LEU A 191 -35.77 20.36 -2.11
N SER A 192 -34.85 20.84 -1.30
CA SER A 192 -34.44 22.25 -1.32
C SER A 192 -32.96 22.36 -1.68
N LEU A 193 -32.64 23.24 -2.62
CA LEU A 193 -31.27 23.51 -3.07
C LEU A 193 -30.65 24.60 -2.20
N ASN A 194 -29.36 24.42 -1.90
CA ASN A 194 -28.56 25.48 -1.30
C ASN A 194 -28.30 26.58 -2.34
N ASN A 195 -28.99 27.67 -2.23
CA ASN A 195 -28.80 28.83 -3.09
C ASN A 195 -27.98 29.86 -2.32
N ASN A 196 -26.66 29.89 -2.56
CA ASN A 196 -25.71 30.80 -1.90
C ASN A 196 -25.92 32.31 -2.26
N ARG A 197 -27.11 32.69 -2.64
CA ARG A 197 -27.45 34.10 -2.94
C ARG A 197 -28.45 34.58 -1.92
N ASP A 198 -27.99 35.58 -1.18
CA ASP A 198 -28.72 36.48 -0.31
C ASP A 198 -29.00 36.04 1.14
N ASP A 199 -28.83 37.00 2.05
CA ASP A 199 -28.94 36.95 3.50
C ASP A 199 -30.36 36.66 4.06
N GLU A 200 -31.29 36.17 3.28
CA GLU A 200 -32.63 35.79 3.75
C GLU A 200 -32.68 34.27 4.04
N PRO A 201 -33.28 33.89 5.20
CA PRO A 201 -33.44 32.48 5.55
C PRO A 201 -34.33 31.79 4.50
N ASN A 202 -33.72 30.86 3.79
CA ASN A 202 -34.37 30.10 2.74
C ASN A 202 -34.91 28.75 3.23
N LEU A 203 -35.69 28.09 2.41
CA LEU A 203 -36.29 26.79 2.71
C LEU A 203 -35.21 25.71 3.00
N TYR A 204 -34.05 25.84 2.41
CA TYR A 204 -32.90 24.96 2.65
C TYR A 204 -32.41 25.08 4.10
N ASP A 205 -32.22 26.28 4.63
CA ASP A 205 -31.74 26.51 5.99
C ASP A 205 -32.75 26.00 7.03
N TYR A 206 -34.05 26.13 6.75
CA TYR A 206 -35.10 25.56 7.58
C TYR A 206 -35.00 24.01 7.62
N HIS A 207 -34.95 23.36 6.47
CA HIS A 207 -34.85 21.90 6.42
C HIS A 207 -33.54 21.37 7.05
N ARG A 208 -32.45 22.09 6.84
CA ARG A 208 -31.16 21.76 7.46
C ARG A 208 -31.16 21.87 8.98
N SER A 209 -31.75 22.96 9.50
CA SER A 209 -31.84 23.12 10.97
C SER A 209 -32.67 22.00 11.60
N LYS A 210 -33.73 21.58 10.94
CA LYS A 210 -34.59 20.48 11.38
C LYS A 210 -33.86 19.13 11.34
N GLU A 211 -33.06 18.89 10.31
CA GLU A 211 -32.20 17.68 10.21
C GLU A 211 -31.13 17.65 11.28
N LEU A 212 -30.47 18.77 11.59
CA LEU A 212 -29.51 18.89 12.67
C LEU A 212 -30.11 18.60 14.05
N ILE A 213 -31.31 19.09 14.32
CA ILE A 213 -32.06 18.83 15.56
C ILE A 213 -32.38 17.33 15.65
N ARG A 214 -32.79 16.69 14.56
CA ARG A 214 -33.09 15.27 14.52
C ARG A 214 -31.84 14.42 14.79
N ARG A 215 -30.73 14.73 14.13
CA ARG A 215 -29.43 14.04 14.36
C ARG A 215 -28.93 14.20 15.79
N ASN A 216 -29.07 15.37 16.38
CA ASN A 216 -28.69 15.59 17.77
C ASN A 216 -29.53 14.74 18.75
N ASN A 217 -30.82 14.54 18.44
CA ASN A 217 -31.70 13.70 19.25
C ASN A 217 -31.45 12.18 19.05
N GLU A 218 -30.92 11.79 17.91
CA GLU A 218 -30.57 10.38 17.63
C GLU A 218 -29.18 9.98 18.22
N ASN A 219 -28.36 10.96 18.61
CA ASN A 219 -27.01 10.76 19.18
C ASN A 219 -26.98 10.84 20.72
N ILE A 220 -28.11 10.88 21.38
CA ILE A 220 -28.29 10.78 22.85
C ILE A 220 -28.84 9.37 23.17
#